data_dc61b77c0ad0a8388ddade1dd5dda51e
#
_entry.id   dc61b77c0ad0a8388ddade1dd5dda51e
#
_cell.length_a   1.000
_cell.length_b   1.000
_cell.length_c   1.000
_cell.angle_alpha   90.00
_cell.angle_beta   90.00
_cell.angle_gamma   90.00
#
_symmetry.space_group_name_H-M   'P 1'
#
loop_
_entity.id
_entity.type
_entity.pdbx_description
1 polymer ?
#
loop_
_entity_poly.entity_id
_entity_poly.type
_entity_poly.pdbx_seq_one_letter_code
_entity_poly.pdbx_strand_id
1 'polypeptide(L)'
;MTVQDTSTEEFTRQWEQWHAAHERALADPHGFLAVTGLHWLTGEPTRYPDAPGAWSSTEQGIAVHLDEGEELVVDGTAVHGHHLFGVLDERASLYAAVGDGSLVEIAKRGGHDILRPRHPDNELRVRFTHTPAYAPDPRWSLTGRYLPFDAPRATTVGAAVEGLQHVYDAPGEVEFDLDGRTHRLTVFNGSGPGTLQALFTDATSGVTTYAANRALSIPAPDAEGRVLVDFNRATNLPCAYTDLATCPLPPAENRLPIPIEAGEKTPYERTPNR
;
A
#
# COMPACT_ATOMS: atom_id res chain seq x y z
N MET A 1 12.23 -14.74 36.69
CA MET A 1 12.16 -14.03 35.39
C MET A 1 13.59 -13.82 34.90
N THR A 2 13.96 -14.42 33.80
CA THR A 2 15.33 -14.32 33.23
C THR A 2 15.38 -13.04 32.38
N VAL A 3 16.58 -12.47 32.19
CA VAL A 3 16.80 -11.26 31.35
C VAL A 3 16.25 -11.46 29.92
N GLN A 4 16.21 -12.69 29.44
CA GLN A 4 15.70 -13.08 28.14
C GLN A 4 14.16 -12.94 28.04
N ASP A 5 13.42 -13.24 29.13
CA ASP A 5 11.96 -13.11 29.18
C ASP A 5 11.54 -11.63 29.11
N THR A 6 12.27 -10.74 29.81
CA THR A 6 11.98 -9.31 29.82
C THR A 6 12.19 -8.66 28.44
N SER A 7 13.17 -9.12 27.65
CA SER A 7 13.41 -8.61 26.29
C SER A 7 12.32 -9.07 25.31
N THR A 8 11.81 -10.27 25.47
CA THR A 8 10.72 -10.80 24.62
C THR A 8 9.39 -10.13 24.92
N GLU A 9 9.07 -9.89 26.19
CA GLU A 9 7.88 -9.14 26.59
C GLU A 9 7.93 -7.70 26.07
N GLU A 10 9.08 -7.04 26.16
CA GLU A 10 9.28 -5.69 25.63
C GLU A 10 9.12 -5.64 24.11
N PHE A 11 9.69 -6.61 23.37
CA PHE A 11 9.54 -6.74 21.93
C PHE A 11 8.08 -6.90 21.55
N THR A 12 7.35 -7.81 22.21
CA THR A 12 5.92 -8.04 22.00
C THR A 12 5.12 -6.77 22.23
N ARG A 13 5.35 -6.06 23.33
CA ARG A 13 4.65 -4.81 23.63
C ARG A 13 4.89 -3.73 22.57
N GLN A 14 6.13 -3.59 22.10
CA GLN A 14 6.46 -2.61 21.04
C GLN A 14 5.78 -2.97 19.71
N TRP A 15 5.72 -4.25 19.38
CA TRP A 15 5.01 -4.73 18.21
C TRP A 15 3.50 -4.47 18.32
N GLU A 16 2.88 -4.78 19.46
CA GLU A 16 1.45 -4.53 19.70
C GLU A 16 1.09 -3.04 19.57
N GLN A 17 1.93 -2.16 20.10
CA GLN A 17 1.73 -0.72 19.95
C GLN A 17 1.81 -0.27 18.48
N TRP A 18 2.80 -0.76 17.75
CA TRP A 18 2.95 -0.49 16.33
C TRP A 18 1.76 -1.05 15.54
N HIS A 19 1.38 -2.31 15.76
CA HIS A 19 0.28 -2.97 15.05
C HIS A 19 -1.05 -2.27 15.30
N ALA A 20 -1.35 -1.90 16.54
CA ALA A 20 -2.54 -1.13 16.87
C ALA A 20 -2.57 0.27 16.20
N ALA A 21 -1.41 0.90 16.02
CA ALA A 21 -1.34 2.16 15.27
C ALA A 21 -1.56 1.94 13.76
N HIS A 22 -1.01 0.87 13.20
CA HIS A 22 -1.22 0.46 11.81
C HIS A 22 -2.69 0.17 11.52
N GLU A 23 -3.38 -0.59 12.38
CA GLU A 23 -4.81 -0.89 12.23
C GLU A 23 -5.68 0.35 12.33
N ARG A 24 -5.36 1.29 13.23
CA ARG A 24 -6.07 2.59 13.27
C ARG A 24 -5.91 3.38 11.98
N ALA A 25 -4.72 3.33 11.35
CA ALA A 25 -4.50 3.98 10.06
C ALA A 25 -5.26 3.29 8.92
N LEU A 26 -5.40 1.95 8.94
CA LEU A 26 -6.25 1.22 8.00
C LEU A 26 -7.73 1.61 8.16
N ALA A 27 -8.20 1.76 9.39
CA ALA A 27 -9.58 2.13 9.73
C ALA A 27 -9.85 3.64 9.63
N ASP A 28 -8.91 4.44 9.15
CA ASP A 28 -9.10 5.89 8.95
C ASP A 28 -10.36 6.15 8.11
N PRO A 29 -11.19 7.17 8.45
CA PRO A 29 -12.40 7.50 7.69
C PRO A 29 -12.20 7.68 6.19
N HIS A 30 -11.02 8.11 5.79
CA HIS A 30 -10.63 8.29 4.39
C HIS A 30 -9.48 7.38 3.96
N GLY A 31 -9.18 6.35 4.77
CA GLY A 31 -8.20 5.31 4.48
C GLY A 31 -8.60 4.42 3.32
N PHE A 32 -7.83 3.36 3.13
CA PHE A 32 -8.03 2.46 1.98
C PHE A 32 -9.31 1.61 2.10
N LEU A 33 -9.73 1.31 3.32
CA LEU A 33 -10.98 0.57 3.56
C LEU A 33 -12.23 1.41 3.26
N ALA A 34 -12.08 2.73 3.11
CA ALA A 34 -13.17 3.64 2.74
C ALA A 34 -13.41 3.73 1.22
N VAL A 35 -12.55 3.11 0.39
CA VAL A 35 -12.68 3.16 -1.08
C VAL A 35 -13.96 2.47 -1.53
N THR A 36 -14.81 3.19 -2.28
CA THR A 36 -16.11 2.73 -2.79
C THR A 36 -16.09 2.39 -4.27
N GLY A 37 -15.12 2.92 -5.02
CA GLY A 37 -15.02 2.72 -6.47
C GLY A 37 -13.58 2.83 -6.98
N LEU A 38 -13.34 2.26 -8.16
CA LEU A 38 -12.14 2.44 -8.96
C LEU A 38 -12.57 2.70 -10.40
N HIS A 39 -12.39 3.94 -10.85
CA HIS A 39 -12.84 4.38 -12.18
C HIS A 39 -11.64 4.82 -13.02
N TRP A 40 -11.55 4.28 -14.23
CA TRP A 40 -10.53 4.63 -15.21
C TRP A 40 -11.03 5.79 -16.05
N LEU A 41 -10.29 6.90 -16.05
CA LEU A 41 -10.68 8.08 -16.80
C LEU A 41 -10.30 7.94 -18.28
N THR A 42 -11.16 8.48 -19.13
CA THR A 42 -10.96 8.57 -20.58
C THR A 42 -11.11 10.02 -21.04
N GLY A 43 -10.88 10.30 -22.32
CA GLY A 43 -11.12 11.64 -22.89
C GLY A 43 -12.59 12.05 -22.92
N GLU A 44 -13.52 11.10 -22.78
CA GLU A 44 -14.96 11.37 -22.76
C GLU A 44 -15.42 11.71 -21.34
N PRO A 45 -16.06 12.86 -21.10
CA PRO A 45 -16.62 13.22 -19.79
C PRO A 45 -17.65 12.19 -19.33
N THR A 46 -17.38 11.53 -18.19
CA THR A 46 -18.19 10.44 -17.65
C THR A 46 -18.58 10.73 -16.21
N ARG A 47 -19.85 10.49 -15.85
CA ARG A 47 -20.35 10.58 -14.48
C ARG A 47 -20.23 9.24 -13.78
N TYR A 48 -19.80 9.29 -12.53
CA TYR A 48 -19.70 8.11 -11.66
C TYR A 48 -20.64 8.29 -10.47
N PRO A 49 -21.32 7.22 -10.02
CA PRO A 49 -22.39 7.33 -9.01
C PRO A 49 -21.88 7.83 -7.64
N ASP A 50 -20.61 7.61 -7.35
CA ASP A 50 -19.95 7.90 -6.07
C ASP A 50 -18.96 9.07 -6.14
N ALA A 51 -19.00 9.86 -7.21
CA ALA A 51 -18.20 11.07 -7.38
C ALA A 51 -19.00 12.17 -8.09
N PRO A 52 -19.12 13.39 -7.52
CA PRO A 52 -19.80 14.50 -8.17
C PRO A 52 -19.14 14.87 -9.50
N GLY A 53 -19.93 15.36 -10.44
CA GLY A 53 -19.47 15.87 -11.73
C GLY A 53 -19.24 14.82 -12.80
N ALA A 54 -18.95 15.32 -14.01
CA ALA A 54 -18.51 14.53 -15.15
C ALA A 54 -16.98 14.66 -15.30
N TRP A 55 -16.27 13.55 -15.24
CA TRP A 55 -14.81 13.47 -15.18
C TRP A 55 -14.23 13.01 -16.50
N SER A 56 -13.10 13.60 -16.89
CA SER A 56 -12.35 13.21 -18.08
C SER A 56 -10.85 13.35 -17.88
N SER A 57 -10.06 12.69 -18.72
CA SER A 57 -8.61 12.82 -18.80
C SER A 57 -8.18 13.01 -20.25
N THR A 58 -7.45 14.07 -20.53
CA THR A 58 -6.93 14.42 -21.85
C THR A 58 -5.43 14.73 -21.76
N GLU A 59 -4.83 15.19 -22.86
CA GLU A 59 -3.44 15.69 -22.84
C GLU A 59 -3.24 16.89 -21.91
N GLN A 60 -4.30 17.63 -21.59
CA GLN A 60 -4.28 18.75 -20.63
C GLN A 60 -4.33 18.27 -19.18
N GLY A 61 -4.58 16.97 -18.97
CA GLY A 61 -4.72 16.33 -17.67
C GLY A 61 -6.17 16.04 -17.29
N ILE A 62 -6.39 15.83 -16.01
CA ILE A 62 -7.67 15.43 -15.43
C ILE A 62 -8.53 16.67 -15.21
N ALA A 63 -9.78 16.59 -15.63
CA ALA A 63 -10.78 17.66 -15.45
C ALA A 63 -12.11 17.10 -14.95
N VAL A 64 -12.86 17.95 -14.25
CA VAL A 64 -14.24 17.71 -13.85
C VAL A 64 -15.14 18.85 -14.30
N HIS A 65 -16.35 18.52 -14.71
CA HIS A 65 -17.43 19.48 -14.89
C HIS A 65 -18.53 19.19 -13.88
N LEU A 66 -18.74 20.12 -12.96
CA LEU A 66 -19.75 20.09 -11.91
C LEU A 66 -21.02 20.80 -12.38
N ASP A 67 -22.18 20.17 -12.24
CA ASP A 67 -23.47 20.79 -12.54
C ASP A 67 -23.85 21.81 -11.46
N GLU A 68 -24.93 22.56 -11.71
CA GLU A 68 -25.46 23.50 -10.72
C GLU A 68 -25.84 22.77 -9.42
N GLY A 69 -25.31 23.24 -8.32
CA GLY A 69 -25.49 22.63 -6.98
C GLY A 69 -24.47 21.55 -6.62
N GLU A 70 -23.60 21.13 -7.54
CA GLU A 70 -22.46 20.29 -7.23
C GLU A 70 -21.23 21.12 -6.84
N GLU A 71 -20.49 20.65 -5.85
CA GLU A 71 -19.29 21.28 -5.31
C GLU A 71 -18.25 20.24 -4.92
N LEU A 72 -16.99 20.57 -5.14
CA LEU A 72 -15.84 19.91 -4.55
C LEU A 72 -14.98 20.93 -3.80
N VAL A 73 -14.28 20.49 -2.77
CA VAL A 73 -13.30 21.33 -2.07
C VAL A 73 -11.91 20.78 -2.34
N VAL A 74 -11.09 21.57 -3.03
CA VAL A 74 -9.70 21.24 -3.41
C VAL A 74 -8.80 22.21 -2.65
N ASP A 75 -7.87 21.67 -1.84
CA ASP A 75 -6.93 22.45 -1.02
C ASP A 75 -7.64 23.55 -0.19
N GLY A 76 -8.81 23.21 0.37
CA GLY A 76 -9.63 24.11 1.18
C GLY A 76 -10.41 25.16 0.38
N THR A 77 -10.38 25.12 -0.94
CA THR A 77 -11.11 26.04 -1.82
C THR A 77 -12.28 25.33 -2.52
N ALA A 78 -13.47 25.87 -2.39
CA ALA A 78 -14.64 25.36 -3.10
C ALA A 78 -14.49 25.59 -4.62
N VAL A 79 -14.77 24.57 -5.42
CA VAL A 79 -14.77 24.63 -6.88
C VAL A 79 -16.14 24.23 -7.42
N HIS A 80 -16.55 24.94 -8.48
CA HIS A 80 -17.83 24.77 -9.16
C HIS A 80 -17.62 24.80 -10.68
N GLY A 81 -18.56 24.25 -11.43
CA GLY A 81 -18.50 24.24 -12.88
C GLY A 81 -17.29 23.45 -13.38
N HIS A 82 -16.49 24.02 -14.27
CA HIS A 82 -15.32 23.36 -14.83
C HIS A 82 -14.06 23.59 -13.99
N HIS A 83 -13.39 22.50 -13.58
CA HIS A 83 -12.12 22.55 -12.87
C HIS A 83 -11.09 21.60 -13.53
N LEU A 84 -9.88 22.11 -13.76
CA LEU A 84 -8.75 21.37 -14.34
C LEU A 84 -7.70 21.09 -13.26
N PHE A 85 -7.50 19.83 -12.93
CA PHE A 85 -6.43 19.38 -12.00
C PHE A 85 -5.05 19.34 -12.67
N GLY A 86 -5.03 19.27 -14.01
CA GLY A 86 -3.82 19.15 -14.79
C GLY A 86 -3.28 17.71 -14.89
N VAL A 87 -2.06 17.59 -15.42
CA VAL A 87 -1.37 16.31 -15.60
C VAL A 87 -0.72 15.89 -14.30
N LEU A 88 -0.98 14.67 -13.86
CA LEU A 88 -0.34 14.08 -12.68
C LEU A 88 0.88 13.26 -13.07
N ASP A 89 1.90 13.30 -12.22
CA ASP A 89 3.01 12.37 -12.29
C ASP A 89 2.58 10.96 -11.88
N GLU A 90 3.30 9.94 -12.37
CA GLU A 90 3.07 8.56 -11.96
C GLU A 90 3.17 8.42 -10.44
N ARG A 91 2.22 7.72 -9.82
CA ARG A 91 2.04 7.54 -8.37
C ARG A 91 1.54 8.78 -7.61
N ALA A 92 1.42 9.94 -8.23
CA ALA A 92 0.81 11.09 -7.58
C ALA A 92 -0.67 10.85 -7.26
N SER A 93 -1.15 11.54 -6.24
CA SER A 93 -2.58 11.63 -5.88
C SER A 93 -2.90 13.02 -5.39
N LEU A 94 -4.07 13.50 -5.76
CA LEU A 94 -4.75 14.67 -5.21
C LEU A 94 -6.06 14.23 -4.56
N TYR A 95 -6.59 15.04 -3.67
CA TYR A 95 -7.84 14.74 -2.97
C TYR A 95 -8.78 15.94 -3.06
N ALA A 96 -10.03 15.67 -3.41
CA ALA A 96 -11.11 16.63 -3.37
C ALA A 96 -12.16 16.17 -2.35
N ALA A 97 -12.51 17.03 -1.39
CA ALA A 97 -13.56 16.71 -0.43
C ALA A 97 -14.95 16.99 -1.02
N VAL A 98 -15.93 16.19 -0.58
CA VAL A 98 -17.34 16.32 -0.93
C VAL A 98 -18.13 16.72 0.32
N GLY A 99 -19.21 17.45 0.16
CA GLY A 99 -19.99 18.02 1.26
C GLY A 99 -20.65 17.01 2.21
N ASP A 100 -20.73 15.73 1.82
CA ASP A 100 -21.25 14.62 2.63
C ASP A 100 -20.19 13.94 3.52
N GLY A 101 -18.96 14.47 3.53
CA GLY A 101 -17.83 13.90 4.29
C GLY A 101 -17.04 12.86 3.52
N SER A 102 -17.38 12.58 2.25
CA SER A 102 -16.58 11.73 1.38
C SER A 102 -15.39 12.48 0.76
N LEU A 103 -14.48 11.73 0.14
CA LEU A 103 -13.36 12.24 -0.64
C LEU A 103 -13.35 11.58 -2.02
N VAL A 104 -12.88 12.31 -3.02
CA VAL A 104 -12.48 11.75 -4.31
C VAL A 104 -10.96 11.81 -4.42
N GLU A 105 -10.30 10.66 -4.46
CA GLU A 105 -8.88 10.58 -4.80
C GLU A 105 -8.75 10.60 -6.32
N ILE A 106 -7.98 11.55 -6.83
CA ILE A 106 -7.62 11.73 -8.23
C ILE A 106 -6.17 11.30 -8.36
N ALA A 107 -5.86 10.28 -9.16
CA ALA A 107 -4.53 9.68 -9.12
C ALA A 107 -4.07 9.17 -10.49
N LYS A 108 -2.74 8.98 -10.63
CA LYS A 108 -2.14 8.30 -11.78
C LYS A 108 -1.51 6.99 -11.36
N ARG A 109 -1.86 5.90 -12.03
CA ARG A 109 -1.39 4.54 -11.72
C ARG A 109 -1.13 3.74 -13.00
N GLY A 110 0.13 3.30 -13.19
CA GLY A 110 0.52 2.53 -14.36
C GLY A 110 0.24 3.24 -15.68
N GLY A 111 0.47 4.54 -15.75
CA GLY A 111 0.19 5.39 -16.91
C GLY A 111 -1.26 5.84 -17.07
N HIS A 112 -2.18 5.35 -16.26
CA HIS A 112 -3.61 5.66 -16.34
C HIS A 112 -4.04 6.65 -15.25
N ASP A 113 -4.91 7.58 -15.61
CA ASP A 113 -5.58 8.47 -14.68
C ASP A 113 -6.83 7.78 -14.13
N ILE A 114 -6.99 7.81 -12.81
CA ILE A 114 -8.07 7.11 -12.11
C ILE A 114 -8.74 7.99 -11.06
N LEU A 115 -9.99 7.65 -10.72
CA LEU A 115 -10.66 8.11 -9.51
C LEU A 115 -10.85 6.96 -8.54
N ARG A 116 -10.68 7.25 -7.25
CA ARG A 116 -11.05 6.37 -6.15
C ARG A 116 -11.87 7.16 -5.13
N PRO A 117 -13.19 7.17 -5.26
CA PRO A 117 -14.06 7.74 -4.26
C PRO A 117 -13.92 6.98 -2.93
N ARG A 118 -14.03 7.72 -1.82
CA ARG A 118 -13.89 7.19 -0.46
C ARG A 118 -15.00 7.74 0.40
N HIS A 119 -15.71 6.85 1.07
CA HIS A 119 -16.79 7.23 1.97
C HIS A 119 -16.55 6.66 3.37
N PRO A 120 -16.65 7.46 4.44
CA PRO A 120 -16.39 7.00 5.80
C PRO A 120 -17.33 5.86 6.25
N ASP A 121 -18.53 5.75 5.66
CA ASP A 121 -19.49 4.70 5.96
C ASP A 121 -19.39 3.50 5.00
N ASN A 122 -18.31 3.36 4.23
CA ASN A 122 -18.11 2.17 3.41
C ASN A 122 -18.17 0.90 4.26
N GLU A 123 -18.98 -0.07 3.83
CA GLU A 123 -19.26 -1.30 4.56
C GLU A 123 -17.99 -2.07 4.96
N LEU A 124 -17.00 -2.12 4.06
CA LEU A 124 -15.71 -2.74 4.33
C LEU A 124 -15.02 -2.09 5.54
N ARG A 125 -15.01 -0.76 5.62
CA ARG A 125 -14.42 -0.01 6.72
C ARG A 125 -15.20 -0.19 8.02
N VAL A 126 -16.53 -0.08 7.95
CA VAL A 126 -17.41 -0.16 9.13
C VAL A 126 -17.36 -1.55 9.77
N ARG A 127 -17.22 -2.61 8.96
CA ARG A 127 -17.14 -4.00 9.45
C ARG A 127 -15.72 -4.42 9.84
N PHE A 128 -14.72 -3.65 9.47
CA PHE A 128 -13.33 -3.97 9.80
C PHE A 128 -13.12 -3.97 11.31
N THR A 129 -12.55 -5.04 11.83
CA THR A 129 -12.22 -5.18 13.25
C THR A 129 -10.72 -5.20 13.49
N HIS A 130 -10.01 -6.05 12.77
CA HIS A 130 -8.56 -6.18 12.83
C HIS A 130 -8.06 -7.11 11.72
N THR A 131 -6.78 -6.99 11.38
CA THR A 131 -6.10 -7.91 10.48
C THR A 131 -5.49 -9.06 11.29
N PRO A 132 -5.79 -10.34 10.96
CA PRO A 132 -5.13 -11.45 11.63
C PRO A 132 -3.61 -11.41 11.36
N ALA A 133 -2.81 -11.67 12.39
CA ALA A 133 -1.36 -11.70 12.32
C ALA A 133 -0.79 -12.93 13.03
N TYR A 134 0.47 -13.24 12.77
CA TYR A 134 1.23 -14.17 13.61
C TYR A 134 1.60 -13.49 14.92
N ALA A 135 1.77 -14.27 15.98
CA ALA A 135 2.36 -13.76 17.21
C ALA A 135 3.78 -13.25 16.92
N PRO A 136 4.16 -12.08 17.45
CA PRO A 136 5.49 -11.55 17.22
C PRO A 136 6.56 -12.47 17.84
N ASP A 137 7.59 -12.74 17.05
CA ASP A 137 8.74 -13.57 17.46
C ASP A 137 10.03 -12.86 17.06
N PRO A 138 10.93 -12.55 18.03
CA PRO A 138 12.21 -11.88 17.75
C PRO A 138 13.07 -12.59 16.70
N ARG A 139 12.92 -13.88 16.47
CA ARG A 139 13.65 -14.63 15.42
C ARG A 139 13.43 -14.09 14.02
N TRP A 140 12.31 -13.39 13.78
CA TRP A 140 11.94 -12.78 12.51
C TRP A 140 12.38 -11.33 12.37
N SER A 141 13.09 -10.81 13.37
CA SER A 141 13.70 -9.48 13.37
C SER A 141 15.21 -9.62 13.13
N LEU A 142 15.62 -9.46 11.88
CA LEU A 142 16.95 -9.78 11.39
C LEU A 142 17.77 -8.53 11.12
N THR A 143 19.09 -8.62 11.30
CA THR A 143 20.01 -7.63 10.75
C THR A 143 20.34 -8.01 9.33
N GLY A 144 20.03 -7.11 8.39
CA GLY A 144 20.38 -7.23 6.97
C GLY A 144 21.43 -6.21 6.57
N ARG A 145 21.83 -6.27 5.31
CA ARG A 145 22.74 -5.36 4.67
C ARG A 145 22.11 -4.78 3.40
N TYR A 146 22.08 -3.48 3.28
CA TYR A 146 21.69 -2.81 2.05
C TYR A 146 22.86 -2.83 1.04
N LEU A 147 22.56 -3.24 -0.17
CA LEU A 147 23.47 -3.33 -1.31
C LEU A 147 22.96 -2.36 -2.39
N PRO A 148 23.45 -1.12 -2.40
CA PRO A 148 23.02 -0.16 -3.42
C PRO A 148 23.48 -0.58 -4.81
N PHE A 149 22.68 -0.31 -5.83
CA PHE A 149 23.12 -0.39 -7.21
C PHE A 149 23.95 0.86 -7.57
N ASP A 150 24.78 0.76 -8.58
CA ASP A 150 25.57 1.92 -9.10
C ASP A 150 24.65 3.05 -9.58
N ALA A 151 23.47 2.70 -10.09
CA ALA A 151 22.37 3.60 -10.41
C ALA A 151 21.04 2.87 -10.18
N PRO A 152 19.95 3.59 -9.82
CA PRO A 152 18.64 3.00 -9.69
C PRO A 152 18.24 2.24 -10.96
N ARG A 153 17.64 1.05 -10.80
CA ARG A 153 17.21 0.19 -11.92
C ARG A 153 15.71 0.30 -12.09
N ALA A 154 15.28 0.70 -13.29
CA ALA A 154 13.85 0.67 -13.63
C ALA A 154 13.37 -0.79 -13.62
N THR A 155 12.46 -1.10 -12.69
CA THR A 155 11.93 -2.45 -12.46
C THR A 155 10.45 -2.44 -12.79
N THR A 156 10.07 -3.20 -13.83
CA THR A 156 8.66 -3.37 -14.20
C THR A 156 8.04 -4.51 -13.39
N VAL A 157 6.95 -4.23 -12.73
CA VAL A 157 6.15 -5.20 -11.97
C VAL A 157 4.70 -5.21 -12.45
N GLY A 158 4.04 -6.35 -12.35
CA GLY A 158 2.59 -6.43 -12.55
C GLY A 158 1.82 -5.72 -11.45
N ALA A 159 0.52 -5.66 -11.58
CA ALA A 159 -0.41 -5.14 -10.58
C ALA A 159 -1.46 -6.16 -10.18
N ALA A 160 -2.18 -5.88 -9.09
CA ALA A 160 -3.34 -6.67 -8.69
C ALA A 160 -4.49 -6.57 -9.72
N VAL A 161 -4.51 -5.53 -10.52
CA VAL A 161 -5.40 -5.39 -11.69
C VAL A 161 -4.73 -6.04 -12.90
N GLU A 162 -5.44 -6.98 -13.53
CA GLU A 162 -4.93 -7.70 -14.70
C GLU A 162 -4.57 -6.75 -15.84
N GLY A 163 -3.41 -6.97 -16.47
CA GLY A 163 -2.91 -6.15 -17.58
C GLY A 163 -2.25 -4.83 -17.18
N LEU A 164 -2.41 -4.37 -15.92
CA LEU A 164 -1.75 -3.18 -15.42
C LEU A 164 -0.30 -3.49 -15.02
N GLN A 165 0.61 -2.59 -15.33
CA GLN A 165 2.01 -2.65 -14.93
C GLN A 165 2.44 -1.35 -14.26
N HIS A 166 3.38 -1.47 -13.35
CA HIS A 166 4.06 -0.34 -12.73
C HIS A 166 5.56 -0.41 -13.03
N VAL A 167 6.18 0.75 -13.18
CA VAL A 167 7.65 0.87 -13.28
C VAL A 167 8.13 1.64 -12.07
N TYR A 168 8.99 1.02 -11.29
CA TYR A 168 9.60 1.63 -10.10
C TYR A 168 11.12 1.61 -10.20
N ASP A 169 11.75 2.66 -9.71
CA ASP A 169 13.20 2.68 -9.55
C ASP A 169 13.58 1.87 -8.31
N ALA A 170 14.32 0.79 -8.52
CA ALA A 170 14.91 -0.01 -7.47
C ALA A 170 16.32 0.54 -7.16
N PRO A 171 16.56 1.12 -5.97
CA PRO A 171 17.87 1.69 -5.63
C PRO A 171 18.89 0.63 -5.23
N GLY A 172 18.48 -0.60 -4.95
CA GLY A 172 19.37 -1.67 -4.50
C GLY A 172 18.63 -2.92 -4.05
N GLU A 173 19.35 -3.76 -3.32
CA GLU A 173 18.84 -4.98 -2.68
C GLU A 173 19.10 -4.93 -1.18
N VAL A 174 18.33 -5.68 -0.42
CA VAL A 174 18.63 -5.99 0.98
C VAL A 174 18.94 -7.47 1.09
N GLU A 175 20.14 -7.76 1.61
CA GLU A 175 20.64 -9.11 1.87
C GLU A 175 20.51 -9.42 3.37
N PHE A 176 20.08 -10.63 3.71
CA PHE A 176 19.96 -11.11 5.09
C PHE A 176 20.12 -12.63 5.16
N ASP A 177 20.56 -13.12 6.29
CA ASP A 177 20.69 -14.54 6.56
C ASP A 177 19.48 -15.06 7.36
N LEU A 178 18.89 -16.15 6.91
CA LEU A 178 17.80 -16.84 7.59
C LEU A 178 17.93 -18.34 7.38
N ASP A 179 17.83 -19.12 8.46
CA ASP A 179 17.98 -20.58 8.47
C ASP A 179 19.27 -21.09 7.80
N GLY A 180 20.38 -20.35 7.99
CA GLY A 180 21.70 -20.69 7.45
C GLY A 180 21.85 -20.47 5.95
N ARG A 181 20.93 -19.72 5.33
CA ARG A 181 20.99 -19.32 3.91
C ARG A 181 20.90 -17.81 3.78
N THR A 182 21.65 -17.28 2.83
CA THR A 182 21.59 -15.87 2.45
C THR A 182 20.44 -15.66 1.46
N HIS A 183 19.59 -14.69 1.74
CA HIS A 183 18.46 -14.25 0.90
C HIS A 183 18.65 -12.81 0.49
N ARG A 184 18.03 -12.43 -0.63
CA ARG A 184 18.01 -11.05 -1.11
C ARG A 184 16.60 -10.65 -1.52
N LEU A 185 16.29 -9.37 -1.30
CA LEU A 185 15.08 -8.74 -1.79
C LEU A 185 15.46 -7.45 -2.52
N THR A 186 15.04 -7.32 -3.75
CA THR A 186 15.03 -6.03 -4.46
C THR A 186 14.12 -5.07 -3.69
N VAL A 187 14.63 -3.88 -3.41
CA VAL A 187 13.88 -2.87 -2.64
C VAL A 187 13.60 -1.65 -3.49
N PHE A 188 12.55 -0.95 -3.11
CA PHE A 188 12.10 0.33 -3.68
C PHE A 188 12.23 1.43 -2.63
N ASN A 189 12.14 2.70 -3.06
CA ASN A 189 12.05 3.80 -2.12
C ASN A 189 10.76 3.69 -1.30
N GLY A 190 10.90 3.79 0.04
CA GLY A 190 9.78 3.83 0.97
C GLY A 190 9.13 5.21 1.04
N SER A 191 8.18 5.39 1.96
CA SER A 191 7.43 6.64 2.13
C SER A 191 8.19 7.71 2.92
N GLY A 192 9.19 7.32 3.72
CA GLY A 192 10.01 8.25 4.52
C GLY A 192 11.38 8.50 3.89
N PRO A 193 12.08 9.58 4.28
CA PRO A 193 13.42 9.87 3.78
C PRO A 193 14.40 8.72 4.02
N GLY A 194 14.99 8.19 2.92
CA GLY A 194 15.97 7.10 2.95
C GLY A 194 15.41 5.73 3.35
N THR A 195 14.12 5.63 3.68
CA THR A 195 13.50 4.33 3.97
C THR A 195 13.32 3.51 2.70
N LEU A 196 13.31 2.19 2.86
CA LEU A 196 13.15 1.24 1.78
C LEU A 196 11.86 0.44 1.97
N GLN A 197 11.35 -0.10 0.87
CA GLN A 197 10.19 -1.01 0.87
C GLN A 197 10.50 -2.23 0.03
N ALA A 198 10.29 -3.42 0.58
CA ALA A 198 10.27 -4.67 -0.16
C ALA A 198 8.83 -5.15 -0.34
N LEU A 199 8.48 -5.56 -1.56
CA LEU A 199 7.30 -6.37 -1.84
C LEU A 199 7.78 -7.80 -2.03
N PHE A 200 7.13 -8.77 -1.41
CA PHE A 200 7.59 -10.15 -1.48
C PHE A 200 6.44 -11.16 -1.38
N THR A 201 6.70 -12.36 -1.87
CA THR A 201 5.95 -13.57 -1.58
C THR A 201 6.87 -14.59 -0.92
N ASP A 202 6.30 -15.54 -0.22
CA ASP A 202 7.01 -16.62 0.46
C ASP A 202 6.19 -17.93 0.44
N ALA A 203 6.66 -18.98 1.08
CA ALA A 203 5.95 -20.26 1.07
C ALA A 203 4.61 -20.25 1.85
N THR A 204 4.30 -19.19 2.62
CA THR A 204 2.99 -19.02 3.26
C THR A 204 1.97 -18.33 2.36
N SER A 205 2.40 -17.70 1.26
CA SER A 205 1.54 -16.94 0.34
C SER A 205 0.49 -17.84 -0.34
N GLY A 206 -0.78 -17.49 -0.19
CA GLY A 206 -1.92 -18.29 -0.66
C GLY A 206 -2.28 -19.48 0.26
N VAL A 207 -1.57 -19.67 1.37
CA VAL A 207 -1.86 -20.70 2.38
C VAL A 207 -2.39 -20.04 3.66
N THR A 208 -1.56 -19.24 4.32
CA THR A 208 -1.91 -18.51 5.54
C THR A 208 -1.83 -17.00 5.38
N THR A 209 -0.99 -16.52 4.45
CA THR A 209 -0.88 -15.10 4.11
C THR A 209 -1.47 -14.82 2.73
N TYR A 210 -1.74 -13.54 2.44
CA TYR A 210 -2.36 -13.16 1.18
C TYR A 210 -1.51 -13.56 -0.04
N ALA A 211 -2.18 -14.12 -1.04
CA ALA A 211 -1.51 -14.80 -2.15
C ALA A 211 -0.66 -13.87 -3.04
N ALA A 212 -1.10 -12.61 -3.22
CA ALA A 212 -0.45 -11.72 -4.17
C ALA A 212 0.90 -11.20 -3.65
N ASN A 213 0.93 -10.72 -2.40
CA ASN A 213 2.16 -10.24 -1.76
C ASN A 213 1.91 -9.70 -0.35
N ARG A 214 3.02 -9.42 0.35
CA ARG A 214 3.09 -8.54 1.52
C ARG A 214 4.15 -7.47 1.30
N ALA A 215 4.04 -6.38 2.02
CA ALA A 215 4.99 -5.28 2.02
C ALA A 215 5.79 -5.30 3.32
N LEU A 216 7.09 -5.03 3.22
CA LEU A 216 7.97 -4.84 4.35
C LEU A 216 8.60 -3.44 4.25
N SER A 217 8.32 -2.58 5.24
CA SER A 217 9.00 -1.31 5.40
C SER A 217 10.33 -1.53 6.13
N ILE A 218 11.41 -1.03 5.55
CA ILE A 218 12.77 -1.19 6.06
C ILE A 218 13.29 0.22 6.38
N PRO A 219 13.77 0.47 7.60
CA PRO A 219 14.38 1.75 7.96
C PRO A 219 15.57 2.11 7.07
N ALA A 220 15.92 3.38 7.03
CA ALA A 220 17.10 3.84 6.32
C ALA A 220 18.35 3.06 6.80
N PRO A 221 19.26 2.67 5.87
CA PRO A 221 20.52 2.04 6.24
C PRO A 221 21.35 2.95 7.17
N ASP A 222 22.04 2.35 8.13
CA ASP A 222 23.02 3.07 8.93
C ASP A 222 24.31 3.39 8.13
N ALA A 223 25.29 4.02 8.79
CA ALA A 223 26.54 4.44 8.15
C ALA A 223 27.37 3.25 7.60
N GLU A 224 27.17 2.04 8.13
CA GLU A 224 27.81 0.81 7.69
C GLU A 224 26.94 0.01 6.70
N GLY A 225 25.79 0.55 6.29
CA GLY A 225 24.85 -0.08 5.38
C GLY A 225 24.00 -1.18 6.02
N ARG A 226 23.94 -1.27 7.35
CA ARG A 226 23.08 -2.24 8.04
C ARG A 226 21.64 -1.75 8.07
N VAL A 227 20.72 -2.69 7.97
CA VAL A 227 19.27 -2.43 8.01
C VAL A 227 18.59 -3.43 8.95
N LEU A 228 17.47 -3.03 9.52
CA LEU A 228 16.58 -3.92 10.25
C LEU A 228 15.56 -4.52 9.28
N VAL A 229 15.54 -5.84 9.14
CA VAL A 229 14.58 -6.63 8.38
C VAL A 229 13.64 -7.31 9.36
N ASP A 230 12.53 -6.65 9.72
CA ASP A 230 11.60 -7.16 10.73
C ASP A 230 10.32 -7.70 10.07
N PHE A 231 10.30 -8.99 9.75
CA PHE A 231 9.16 -9.65 9.14
C PHE A 231 7.91 -9.69 10.04
N ASN A 232 8.04 -9.47 11.37
CA ASN A 232 6.89 -9.29 12.24
C ASN A 232 6.03 -8.07 11.83
N ARG A 233 6.62 -7.14 11.10
CA ARG A 233 5.98 -5.94 10.56
C ARG A 233 5.67 -6.03 9.06
N ALA A 234 5.66 -7.24 8.51
CA ALA A 234 5.17 -7.45 7.14
C ALA A 234 3.66 -7.26 7.10
N THR A 235 3.18 -6.34 6.25
CA THR A 235 1.77 -5.94 6.16
C THR A 235 1.16 -6.29 4.82
N ASN A 236 -0.14 -6.42 4.80
CA ASN A 236 -0.92 -6.54 3.58
C ASN A 236 -0.99 -5.20 2.84
N LEU A 237 -1.08 -5.26 1.52
CA LEU A 237 -1.43 -4.10 0.70
C LEU A 237 -2.95 -4.01 0.56
N PRO A 238 -3.47 -2.85 0.12
CA PRO A 238 -4.92 -2.64 -0.07
C PRO A 238 -5.63 -3.73 -0.87
N CYS A 239 -4.99 -4.32 -1.86
CA CYS A 239 -5.57 -5.42 -2.66
C CYS A 239 -5.86 -6.70 -1.85
N ALA A 240 -5.32 -6.82 -0.65
CA ALA A 240 -5.69 -7.89 0.26
C ALA A 240 -7.07 -7.70 0.90
N TYR A 241 -7.63 -6.50 0.88
CA TYR A 241 -8.92 -6.17 1.47
C TYR A 241 -9.99 -5.91 0.41
N THR A 242 -9.64 -5.31 -0.72
CA THR A 242 -10.57 -4.90 -1.77
C THR A 242 -10.00 -5.11 -3.18
N ASP A 243 -10.86 -5.34 -4.16
CA ASP A 243 -10.49 -5.37 -5.59
C ASP A 243 -10.37 -3.95 -6.20
N LEU A 244 -10.70 -2.91 -5.43
CA LEU A 244 -10.64 -1.51 -5.86
C LEU A 244 -9.23 -0.91 -5.68
N ALA A 245 -8.19 -1.73 -5.79
CA ALA A 245 -6.80 -1.37 -5.57
C ALA A 245 -5.91 -1.77 -6.76
N THR A 246 -4.96 -0.90 -7.08
CA THR A 246 -3.98 -1.08 -8.18
C THR A 246 -2.60 -1.45 -7.63
N CYS A 247 -2.53 -2.25 -6.55
CA CYS A 247 -1.29 -2.56 -5.86
C CYS A 247 -0.27 -3.23 -6.79
N PRO A 248 1.01 -2.84 -6.70
CA PRO A 248 2.07 -3.53 -7.42
C PRO A 248 2.27 -4.96 -6.88
N LEU A 249 2.59 -5.89 -7.76
CA LEU A 249 3.06 -7.21 -7.40
C LEU A 249 4.57 -7.17 -7.13
N PRO A 250 5.14 -8.14 -6.39
CA PRO A 250 6.58 -8.21 -6.19
C PRO A 250 7.30 -8.55 -7.50
N PRO A 251 8.53 -8.08 -7.68
CA PRO A 251 9.38 -8.60 -8.74
C PRO A 251 9.64 -10.10 -8.55
N ALA A 252 9.89 -10.82 -9.63
CA ALA A 252 9.95 -12.29 -9.61
C ALA A 252 11.02 -12.85 -8.65
N GLU A 253 12.13 -12.13 -8.48
CA GLU A 253 13.23 -12.46 -7.57
C GLU A 253 12.87 -12.30 -6.08
N ASN A 254 11.83 -11.52 -5.76
CA ASN A 254 11.36 -11.31 -4.39
C ASN A 254 10.43 -12.45 -3.91
N ARG A 255 10.66 -13.66 -4.38
CA ARG A 255 9.99 -14.87 -3.91
C ARG A 255 10.91 -15.66 -3.00
N LEU A 256 10.63 -15.61 -1.70
CA LEU A 256 11.36 -16.39 -0.71
C LEU A 256 10.87 -17.85 -0.73
N PRO A 257 11.77 -18.84 -0.89
CA PRO A 257 11.39 -20.26 -0.98
C PRO A 257 11.09 -20.91 0.39
N ILE A 258 11.02 -20.12 1.44
CA ILE A 258 10.82 -20.52 2.84
C ILE A 258 9.55 -19.91 3.40
N PRO A 259 8.87 -20.52 4.39
CA PRO A 259 7.71 -19.93 5.04
C PRO A 259 8.14 -18.82 6.00
N ILE A 260 7.68 -17.62 5.77
CA ILE A 260 7.82 -16.48 6.71
C ILE A 260 6.55 -16.43 7.57
N GLU A 261 6.55 -17.20 8.67
CA GLU A 261 5.44 -17.27 9.62
C GLU A 261 5.47 -16.09 10.60
N ALA A 262 5.48 -14.86 10.05
CA ALA A 262 5.50 -13.60 10.77
C ALA A 262 4.68 -12.56 10.04
N GLY A 263 4.25 -11.49 10.73
CA GLY A 263 3.46 -10.41 10.17
C GLY A 263 2.00 -10.77 9.90
N GLU A 264 1.35 -10.02 9.04
CA GLU A 264 -0.07 -10.15 8.74
C GLU A 264 -0.37 -11.41 7.92
N LYS A 265 -1.52 -12.02 8.23
CA LYS A 265 -2.15 -13.12 7.49
C LYS A 265 -3.18 -12.60 6.49
N THR A 266 -3.80 -13.50 5.74
CA THR A 266 -4.92 -13.16 4.86
C THR A 266 -6.03 -12.51 5.68
N PRO A 267 -6.52 -11.30 5.31
CA PRO A 267 -7.64 -10.64 5.98
C PRO A 267 -8.91 -11.51 5.98
N TYR A 268 -9.75 -11.32 6.99
CA TYR A 268 -11.01 -12.06 7.11
C TYR A 268 -11.95 -11.78 5.93
N GLU A 269 -11.91 -10.59 5.38
CA GLU A 269 -12.70 -10.13 4.24
C GLU A 269 -12.42 -10.94 2.95
N ARG A 270 -11.25 -11.59 2.88
CA ARG A 270 -10.85 -12.47 1.75
C ARG A 270 -10.98 -13.95 2.07
N THR A 271 -11.29 -14.31 3.31
CA THR A 271 -11.49 -15.70 3.68
C THR A 271 -12.90 -16.12 3.24
N PRO A 272 -13.08 -17.14 2.38
CA PRO A 272 -14.41 -17.65 2.08
C PRO A 272 -15.14 -17.98 3.38
N ASN A 273 -16.41 -17.59 3.49
CA ASN A 273 -17.24 -17.84 4.66
C ASN A 273 -17.05 -19.27 5.15
N ARG A 274 -16.60 -19.40 6.41
CA ARG A 274 -16.58 -20.66 7.14
C ARG A 274 -17.99 -21.03 7.56
#